data_6b2f6281e13cccf2f2c84ce04e6c2bda
#
_entry.id   6b2f6281e13cccf2f2c84ce04e6c2bda
#
_cell.length_a   1.000
_cell.length_b   1.000
_cell.length_c   1.000
_cell.angle_alpha   90.00
_cell.angle_beta   90.00
_cell.angle_gamma   90.00
#
_symmetry.space_group_name_H-M   'P 1'
#
loop_
_entity.id
_entity.type
_entity.pdbx_description
1 polymer ?
#
loop_
_entity_poly.entity_id
_entity_poly.type
_entity_poly.pdbx_seq_one_letter_code
_entity_poly.pdbx_strand_id
1 'polypeptide(L)'
;MNNILVITVNYKNTIITENFIHSLENLDASDKVELIVVDSESTPKTKENLQSLLNSSALKTRLIDSVSNTFYWGGVALALKTLDLNYANGPSWIIACNNDILFSQREFFSKLKELDSTKYHVIAPSILSTKTGENLNPYMAKPINIIGKLYYSIFYLNPSTARLIYNTRKMSQKLFYSVFKKSIPKPGKIYAPQGSFIIFSNNYFLRGGYIDNNFKIFGEEISTAEIALNNNLEIHFLPELAVSHVEHSSMGTNYWSYWFYFSKEAYKYLKKTYL
;
A
#
# COMPACT_ATOMS: atom_id res chain seq x y z
N MET A 1 24.43 -7.02 0.40
CA MET A 1 23.51 -8.04 0.91
C MET A 1 22.10 -7.63 0.52
N ASN A 2 21.35 -8.47 -0.21
CA ASN A 2 20.00 -8.12 -0.64
C ASN A 2 19.01 -8.31 0.53
N ASN A 3 18.97 -7.37 1.47
CA ASN A 3 18.02 -7.39 2.57
C ASN A 3 16.70 -6.73 2.15
N ILE A 4 15.61 -7.21 2.72
CA ILE A 4 14.25 -6.71 2.47
C ILE A 4 13.74 -6.10 3.77
N LEU A 5 13.24 -4.88 3.70
CA LEU A 5 12.55 -4.22 4.81
C LEU A 5 11.05 -4.26 4.54
N VAL A 6 10.29 -4.82 5.47
CA VAL A 6 8.82 -4.81 5.42
C VAL A 6 8.31 -3.86 6.49
N ILE A 7 7.48 -2.90 6.11
CA ILE A 7 6.89 -1.91 7.02
C ILE A 7 5.38 -2.07 6.98
N THR A 8 4.79 -2.28 8.14
CA THR A 8 3.34 -2.33 8.32
C THR A 8 2.89 -1.49 9.52
N VAL A 9 1.60 -1.17 9.59
CA VAL A 9 1.03 -0.37 10.67
C VAL A 9 -0.04 -1.17 11.40
N ASN A 10 0.12 -1.30 12.70
CA ASN A 10 -0.90 -1.84 13.59
C ASN A 10 -1.77 -0.71 14.14
N TYR A 11 -3.09 -0.88 14.14
CA TYR A 11 -4.03 0.03 14.77
C TYR A 11 -4.98 -0.74 15.68
N LYS A 12 -4.74 -0.67 16.98
CA LYS A 12 -5.60 -1.21 18.07
C LYS A 12 -5.85 -2.72 18.08
N ASN A 13 -5.70 -3.44 16.98
CA ASN A 13 -6.00 -4.87 16.89
C ASN A 13 -4.76 -5.67 16.49
N THR A 14 -4.28 -6.52 17.41
CA THR A 14 -3.08 -7.33 17.19
C THR A 14 -3.34 -8.62 16.40
N ILE A 15 -4.57 -9.13 16.38
CA ILE A 15 -4.91 -10.41 15.72
C ILE A 15 -4.62 -10.36 14.22
N ILE A 16 -4.94 -9.24 13.57
CA ILE A 16 -4.68 -9.05 12.14
C ILE A 16 -3.17 -9.05 11.89
N THR A 17 -2.43 -8.32 12.73
CA THR A 17 -0.97 -8.23 12.64
C THR A 17 -0.30 -9.57 12.93
N GLU A 18 -0.85 -10.39 13.84
CA GLU A 18 -0.39 -11.76 14.11
C GLU A 18 -0.51 -12.65 12.87
N ASN A 19 -1.68 -12.67 12.23
CA ASN A 19 -1.88 -13.42 10.99
C ASN A 19 -0.93 -12.96 9.87
N PHE A 20 -0.68 -11.67 9.78
CA PHE A 20 0.29 -11.08 8.84
C PHE A 20 1.70 -11.61 9.11
N ILE A 21 2.17 -11.57 10.37
CA ILE A 21 3.50 -12.05 10.78
C ILE A 21 3.64 -13.54 10.45
N HIS A 22 2.67 -14.36 10.84
CA HIS A 22 2.71 -15.79 10.52
C HIS A 22 2.76 -16.08 9.01
N SER A 23 2.13 -15.25 8.20
CA SER A 23 2.22 -15.40 6.74
C SER A 23 3.62 -15.11 6.19
N LEU A 24 4.40 -14.24 6.86
CA LEU A 24 5.79 -13.92 6.49
C LEU A 24 6.79 -15.00 6.91
N GLU A 25 6.59 -15.60 8.09
CA GLU A 25 7.52 -16.57 8.68
C GLU A 25 7.66 -17.85 7.84
N ASN A 26 6.63 -18.19 7.07
CA ASN A 26 6.58 -19.40 6.26
C ASN A 26 7.14 -19.24 4.83
N LEU A 27 7.75 -18.09 4.53
CA LEU A 27 8.27 -17.80 3.19
C LEU A 27 9.75 -18.16 3.04
N ASP A 28 10.15 -18.54 1.84
CA ASP A 28 11.55 -18.73 1.50
C ASP A 28 12.32 -17.40 1.65
N ALA A 29 13.55 -17.45 2.14
CA ALA A 29 14.39 -16.28 2.40
C ALA A 29 13.82 -15.28 3.44
N SER A 30 12.92 -15.72 4.34
CA SER A 30 12.43 -14.91 5.46
C SER A 30 13.56 -14.45 6.41
N ASP A 31 14.68 -15.19 6.47
CA ASP A 31 15.90 -14.81 7.20
C ASP A 31 16.57 -13.52 6.70
N LYS A 32 16.21 -13.05 5.52
CA LYS A 32 16.70 -11.79 4.93
C LYS A 32 15.73 -10.63 5.12
N VAL A 33 14.62 -10.86 5.84
CA VAL A 33 13.57 -9.88 6.06
C VAL A 33 13.73 -9.25 7.44
N GLU A 34 13.66 -7.93 7.49
CA GLU A 34 13.43 -7.16 8.72
C GLU A 34 12.01 -6.61 8.69
N LEU A 35 11.21 -6.94 9.68
CA LEU A 35 9.84 -6.47 9.83
C LEU A 35 9.77 -5.30 10.81
N ILE A 36 9.28 -4.17 10.34
CA ILE A 36 8.96 -3.01 11.17
C ILE A 36 7.45 -2.93 11.34
N VAL A 37 7.00 -2.98 12.57
CA VAL A 37 5.60 -2.71 12.90
C VAL A 37 5.52 -1.35 13.58
N VAL A 38 4.75 -0.43 12.98
CA VAL A 38 4.43 0.84 13.61
C VAL A 38 3.13 0.67 14.39
N ASP A 39 3.20 0.80 15.70
CA ASP A 39 1.99 0.76 16.53
C ASP A 39 1.36 2.15 16.63
N SER A 40 0.15 2.27 16.13
CA SER A 40 -0.56 3.53 15.98
C SER A 40 -1.69 3.64 17.01
N GLU A 41 -1.48 4.43 18.05
CA GLU A 41 -2.51 4.75 19.07
C GLU A 41 -3.12 3.52 19.79
N SER A 42 -2.32 2.51 20.10
CA SER A 42 -2.79 1.35 20.86
C SER A 42 -2.84 1.61 22.37
N THR A 43 -3.65 0.80 23.06
CA THR A 43 -3.65 0.79 24.53
C THR A 43 -2.36 0.14 25.05
N PRO A 44 -1.92 0.43 26.30
CA PRO A 44 -0.74 -0.21 26.90
C PRO A 44 -0.78 -1.74 26.81
N LYS A 45 -1.92 -2.36 27.08
CA LYS A 45 -2.09 -3.82 27.01
C LYS A 45 -1.96 -4.34 25.56
N THR A 46 -2.53 -3.63 24.58
CA THR A 46 -2.41 -3.99 23.17
C THR A 46 -0.96 -3.93 22.71
N LYS A 47 -0.24 -2.91 23.16
CA LYS A 47 1.17 -2.72 22.88
C LYS A 47 2.04 -3.82 23.51
N GLU A 48 1.79 -4.20 24.76
CA GLU A 48 2.46 -5.33 25.41
C GLU A 48 2.25 -6.64 24.65
N ASN A 49 1.02 -6.91 24.22
CA ASN A 49 0.70 -8.09 23.43
C ASN A 49 1.45 -8.06 22.08
N LEU A 50 1.48 -6.91 21.41
CA LEU A 50 2.19 -6.74 20.15
C LEU A 50 3.71 -6.94 20.33
N GLN A 51 4.29 -6.37 21.38
CA GLN A 51 5.71 -6.56 21.70
C GLN A 51 6.03 -8.03 21.99
N SER A 52 5.18 -8.72 22.74
CA SER A 52 5.35 -10.16 23.01
C SER A 52 5.28 -11.00 21.73
N LEU A 53 4.34 -10.69 20.84
CA LEU A 53 4.20 -11.32 19.53
C LEU A 53 5.47 -11.12 18.69
N LEU A 54 5.98 -9.91 18.63
CA LEU A 54 7.19 -9.59 17.86
C LEU A 54 8.44 -10.28 18.45
N ASN A 55 8.54 -10.36 19.76
CA ASN A 55 9.67 -11.04 20.43
C ASN A 55 9.66 -12.55 20.21
N SER A 56 8.48 -13.16 19.99
CA SER A 56 8.36 -14.61 19.71
C SER A 56 8.50 -14.97 18.23
N SER A 57 8.51 -13.96 17.34
CA SER A 57 8.63 -14.18 15.90
C SER A 57 10.01 -14.68 15.51
N ALA A 58 10.06 -15.58 14.52
CA ALA A 58 11.30 -16.04 13.89
C ALA A 58 11.97 -14.97 13.01
N LEU A 59 11.26 -13.88 12.68
CA LEU A 59 11.77 -12.78 11.89
C LEU A 59 12.59 -11.82 12.74
N LYS A 60 13.50 -11.07 12.12
CA LYS A 60 14.06 -9.87 12.72
C LYS A 60 12.97 -8.80 12.77
N THR A 61 12.54 -8.42 13.97
CA THR A 61 11.43 -7.49 14.17
C THR A 61 11.85 -6.24 14.91
N ARG A 62 11.13 -5.14 14.67
CA ARG A 62 11.23 -3.89 15.42
C ARG A 62 9.85 -3.25 15.58
N LEU A 63 9.54 -2.81 16.79
CA LEU A 63 8.36 -2.01 17.09
C LEU A 63 8.72 -0.52 17.12
N ILE A 64 7.94 0.30 16.41
CA ILE A 64 7.99 1.76 16.50
C ILE A 64 6.66 2.23 17.07
N ASP A 65 6.70 2.91 18.18
CA ASP A 65 5.52 3.39 18.88
C ASP A 65 5.12 4.79 18.43
N SER A 66 3.85 5.00 18.16
CA SER A 66 3.28 6.32 17.93
C SER A 66 2.13 6.60 18.88
N VAL A 67 2.25 7.71 19.62
CA VAL A 67 1.26 8.16 20.62
C VAL A 67 -0.07 8.56 19.98
N SER A 68 -0.05 8.90 18.68
CA SER A 68 -1.23 9.35 17.92
C SER A 68 -1.44 8.49 16.70
N ASN A 69 -2.69 8.50 16.19
CA ASN A 69 -2.99 7.79 14.95
C ASN A 69 -2.26 8.41 13.76
N THR A 70 -1.25 7.71 13.29
CA THR A 70 -0.47 8.09 12.09
C THR A 70 -1.18 7.73 10.80
N PHE A 71 -2.22 6.93 10.85
CA PHE A 71 -2.77 6.22 9.70
C PHE A 71 -1.71 5.34 9.02
N TYR A 72 -2.07 4.67 7.95
CA TYR A 72 -1.17 3.74 7.28
C TYR A 72 0.07 4.44 6.70
N TRP A 73 -0.14 5.41 5.83
CA TRP A 73 0.95 6.03 5.08
C TRP A 73 1.85 6.92 5.95
N GLY A 74 1.26 7.61 6.91
CA GLY A 74 2.01 8.36 7.93
C GLY A 74 2.86 7.45 8.83
N GLY A 75 2.38 6.24 9.14
CA GLY A 75 3.17 5.23 9.85
C GLY A 75 4.36 4.74 9.05
N VAL A 76 4.19 4.50 7.74
CA VAL A 76 5.31 4.15 6.85
C VAL A 76 6.36 5.28 6.83
N ALA A 77 5.93 6.54 6.68
CA ALA A 77 6.83 7.69 6.72
C ALA A 77 7.56 7.82 8.06
N LEU A 78 6.86 7.60 9.18
CA LEU A 78 7.45 7.59 10.52
C LEU A 78 8.53 6.51 10.65
N ALA A 79 8.25 5.30 10.17
CA ALA A 79 9.22 4.20 10.20
C ALA A 79 10.50 4.56 9.43
N LEU A 80 10.38 5.03 8.21
CA LEU A 80 11.53 5.41 7.38
C LEU A 80 12.35 6.54 8.02
N LYS A 81 11.69 7.54 8.59
CA LYS A 81 12.34 8.63 9.31
C LYS A 81 13.07 8.14 10.57
N THR A 82 12.46 7.25 11.34
CA THR A 82 13.03 6.71 12.60
C THR A 82 14.22 5.80 12.33
N LEU A 83 14.18 5.06 11.21
CA LEU A 83 15.26 4.15 10.83
C LEU A 83 16.49 4.88 10.28
N ASP A 84 16.32 6.10 9.78
CA ASP A 84 17.39 6.93 9.17
C ASP A 84 18.27 6.13 8.19
N LEU A 85 17.61 5.48 7.23
CA LEU A 85 18.24 4.50 6.36
C LEU A 85 19.28 5.13 5.44
N ASN A 86 20.49 4.58 5.42
CA ASN A 86 21.42 4.80 4.33
C ASN A 86 21.01 3.93 3.14
N TYR A 87 20.27 4.49 2.20
CA TYR A 87 19.74 3.76 1.05
C TYR A 87 20.82 3.18 0.11
N ALA A 88 22.03 3.74 0.10
CA ALA A 88 23.12 3.20 -0.72
C ALA A 88 23.65 1.86 -0.18
N ASN A 89 23.64 1.67 1.14
CA ASN A 89 24.16 0.48 1.82
C ASN A 89 23.08 -0.28 2.61
N GLY A 90 21.85 0.17 2.54
CA GLY A 90 20.68 -0.39 3.25
C GLY A 90 19.99 -1.53 2.51
N PRO A 91 18.69 -1.75 2.81
CA PRO A 91 17.89 -2.78 2.17
C PRO A 91 17.72 -2.47 0.68
N SER A 92 17.84 -3.51 -0.17
CA SER A 92 17.60 -3.36 -1.62
C SER A 92 16.12 -3.10 -1.93
N TRP A 93 15.23 -3.63 -1.10
CA TRP A 93 13.79 -3.52 -1.25
C TRP A 93 13.12 -3.09 0.05
N ILE A 94 12.19 -2.17 -0.07
CA ILE A 94 11.37 -1.66 1.03
C ILE A 94 9.91 -1.88 0.64
N ILE A 95 9.21 -2.69 1.42
CA ILE A 95 7.80 -3.01 1.22
C ILE A 95 6.97 -2.21 2.22
N ALA A 96 6.08 -1.38 1.72
CA ALA A 96 5.04 -0.74 2.52
C ALA A 96 3.73 -1.49 2.29
N CYS A 97 3.14 -2.05 3.34
CA CYS A 97 1.91 -2.82 3.22
C CYS A 97 0.99 -2.70 4.44
N ASN A 98 -0.30 -2.90 4.19
CA ASN A 98 -1.28 -3.04 5.26
C ASN A 98 -1.05 -4.35 6.03
N ASN A 99 -1.45 -4.39 7.30
CA ASN A 99 -1.35 -5.59 8.13
C ASN A 99 -2.44 -6.65 7.86
N ASP A 100 -3.38 -6.38 6.95
CA ASP A 100 -4.38 -7.34 6.46
C ASP A 100 -4.00 -7.94 5.09
N ILE A 101 -2.74 -7.82 4.71
CA ILE A 101 -2.13 -8.57 3.62
C ILE A 101 -1.70 -9.95 4.13
N LEU A 102 -1.89 -10.98 3.32
CA LEU A 102 -1.37 -12.32 3.55
C LEU A 102 -0.46 -12.75 2.40
N PHE A 103 0.73 -13.19 2.76
CA PHE A 103 1.67 -13.77 1.81
C PHE A 103 1.33 -15.24 1.61
N SER A 104 0.77 -15.57 0.46
CA SER A 104 0.41 -16.95 0.08
C SER A 104 1.41 -17.61 -0.86
N GLN A 105 2.31 -16.82 -1.46
CA GLN A 105 3.32 -17.31 -2.39
C GLN A 105 4.64 -17.57 -1.66
N ARG A 106 4.98 -18.83 -1.47
CA ARG A 106 6.17 -19.24 -0.69
C ARG A 106 7.47 -18.61 -1.20
N GLU A 107 7.65 -18.51 -2.51
CA GLU A 107 8.86 -18.01 -3.18
C GLU A 107 8.85 -16.48 -3.34
N PHE A 108 7.94 -15.75 -2.67
CA PHE A 108 7.79 -14.31 -2.86
C PHE A 108 9.10 -13.54 -2.68
N PHE A 109 9.80 -13.75 -1.56
CA PHE A 109 11.05 -13.05 -1.28
C PHE A 109 12.22 -13.55 -2.14
N SER A 110 12.28 -14.82 -2.45
CA SER A 110 13.29 -15.38 -3.36
C SER A 110 13.17 -14.73 -4.74
N LYS A 111 11.96 -14.66 -5.31
CA LYS A 111 11.69 -13.98 -6.58
C LYS A 111 12.01 -12.49 -6.53
N LEU A 112 11.62 -11.80 -5.45
CA LEU A 112 11.91 -10.37 -5.30
C LEU A 112 13.41 -10.09 -5.26
N LYS A 113 14.20 -10.95 -4.62
CA LYS A 113 15.66 -10.81 -4.55
C LYS A 113 16.37 -11.04 -5.89
N GLU A 114 15.79 -11.78 -6.82
CA GLU A 114 16.31 -11.99 -8.16
C GLU A 114 16.13 -10.77 -9.06
N LEU A 115 15.24 -9.85 -8.69
CA LEU A 115 15.00 -8.65 -9.47
C LEU A 115 16.11 -7.60 -9.26
N ASP A 116 16.43 -6.91 -10.34
CA ASP A 116 17.41 -5.82 -10.36
C ASP A 116 16.78 -4.53 -9.80
N SER A 117 17.17 -4.14 -8.57
CA SER A 117 16.68 -2.93 -7.90
C SER A 117 17.09 -1.63 -8.62
N THR A 118 18.03 -1.66 -9.54
CA THR A 118 18.40 -0.49 -10.35
C THR A 118 17.46 -0.29 -11.53
N LYS A 119 16.81 -1.35 -11.98
CA LYS A 119 15.85 -1.35 -13.09
C LYS A 119 14.42 -1.09 -12.61
N TYR A 120 14.03 -1.69 -11.50
CA TYR A 120 12.69 -1.59 -10.96
C TYR A 120 12.67 -0.62 -9.77
N HIS A 121 12.17 0.60 -9.98
CA HIS A 121 12.12 1.61 -8.90
C HIS A 121 10.94 1.38 -7.95
N VAL A 122 9.76 1.11 -8.51
CA VAL A 122 8.54 0.76 -7.76
C VAL A 122 7.90 -0.44 -8.42
N ILE A 123 7.53 -1.44 -7.61
CA ILE A 123 6.84 -2.64 -8.07
C ILE A 123 5.44 -2.71 -7.46
N ALA A 124 4.45 -2.92 -8.31
CA ALA A 124 3.08 -3.26 -7.97
C ALA A 124 2.88 -4.76 -8.20
N PRO A 125 2.78 -5.60 -7.17
CA PRO A 125 2.52 -7.03 -7.34
C PRO A 125 1.05 -7.31 -7.66
N SER A 126 0.72 -8.55 -7.95
CA SER A 126 -0.67 -9.02 -7.94
C SER A 126 -1.21 -8.97 -6.51
N ILE A 127 -2.32 -8.27 -6.29
CA ILE A 127 -3.01 -8.20 -4.99
C ILE A 127 -4.41 -8.78 -5.17
N LEU A 128 -4.62 -10.00 -4.69
CA LEU A 128 -5.90 -10.69 -4.84
C LEU A 128 -6.82 -10.34 -3.67
N SER A 129 -7.94 -9.66 -3.96
CA SER A 129 -8.99 -9.44 -2.97
C SER A 129 -9.63 -10.76 -2.57
N THR A 130 -9.62 -11.11 -1.28
CA THR A 130 -10.32 -12.32 -0.80
C THR A 130 -11.84 -12.17 -0.83
N LYS A 131 -12.35 -10.93 -0.88
CA LYS A 131 -13.80 -10.67 -0.97
C LYS A 131 -14.34 -10.83 -2.37
N THR A 132 -13.60 -10.40 -3.38
CA THR A 132 -14.11 -10.36 -4.77
C THR A 132 -13.41 -11.35 -5.68
N GLY A 133 -12.25 -11.90 -5.29
CA GLY A 133 -11.37 -12.70 -6.14
C GLY A 133 -10.69 -11.90 -7.25
N GLU A 134 -10.84 -10.57 -7.27
CA GLU A 134 -10.26 -9.72 -8.28
C GLU A 134 -8.84 -9.28 -7.90
N ASN A 135 -7.99 -9.07 -8.91
CA ASN A 135 -6.71 -8.41 -8.73
C ASN A 135 -6.92 -6.89 -8.64
N LEU A 136 -6.41 -6.29 -7.58
CA LEU A 136 -6.53 -4.86 -7.31
C LEU A 136 -5.49 -4.01 -8.06
N ASN A 137 -4.43 -4.62 -8.57
CA ASN A 137 -3.42 -3.96 -9.41
C ASN A 137 -3.64 -4.25 -10.90
N PRO A 138 -3.30 -3.27 -11.79
CA PRO A 138 -2.89 -1.91 -11.47
C PRO A 138 -4.05 -1.05 -10.94
N TYR A 139 -3.77 -0.17 -9.97
CA TYR A 139 -4.76 0.82 -9.53
C TYR A 139 -5.14 1.76 -10.67
N MET A 140 -4.13 2.30 -11.35
CA MET A 140 -4.31 3.07 -12.58
C MET A 140 -3.22 2.72 -13.61
N ALA A 141 -3.66 2.36 -14.82
CA ALA A 141 -2.73 2.06 -15.91
C ALA A 141 -2.13 3.34 -16.55
N LYS A 142 -2.87 4.46 -16.51
CA LYS A 142 -2.49 5.75 -17.13
C LYS A 142 -2.78 6.92 -16.19
N PRO A 143 -2.04 8.04 -16.32
CA PRO A 143 -2.30 9.27 -15.57
C PRO A 143 -3.73 9.79 -15.71
N ILE A 144 -4.17 10.58 -14.72
CA ILE A 144 -5.47 11.25 -14.76
C ILE A 144 -5.43 12.31 -15.84
N ASN A 145 -6.23 12.12 -16.88
CA ASN A 145 -6.38 13.10 -17.96
C ASN A 145 -7.34 14.24 -17.54
N ILE A 146 -7.51 15.22 -18.43
CA ILE A 146 -8.35 16.41 -18.17
C ILE A 146 -9.81 16.03 -17.85
N ILE A 147 -10.35 15.01 -18.52
CA ILE A 147 -11.70 14.49 -18.26
C ILE A 147 -11.79 13.87 -16.88
N GLY A 148 -10.77 13.12 -16.48
CA GLY A 148 -10.65 12.56 -15.13
C GLY A 148 -10.56 13.63 -14.05
N LYS A 149 -9.80 14.71 -14.29
CA LYS A 149 -9.72 15.86 -13.37
C LYS A 149 -11.09 16.55 -13.22
N LEU A 150 -11.83 16.73 -14.30
CA LEU A 150 -13.19 17.26 -14.28
C LEU A 150 -14.15 16.32 -13.53
N TYR A 151 -14.09 15.02 -13.81
CA TYR A 151 -14.86 14.00 -13.11
C TYR A 151 -14.65 14.05 -11.60
N TYR A 152 -13.41 14.06 -11.11
CA TYR A 152 -13.13 14.14 -9.69
C TYR A 152 -13.56 15.49 -9.08
N SER A 153 -13.46 16.58 -9.83
CA SER A 153 -13.95 17.89 -9.38
C SER A 153 -15.46 17.89 -9.15
N ILE A 154 -16.23 17.23 -10.03
CA ILE A 154 -17.68 17.04 -9.87
C ILE A 154 -17.98 16.02 -8.76
N PHE A 155 -17.26 14.92 -8.72
CA PHE A 155 -17.43 13.86 -7.72
C PHE A 155 -17.30 14.40 -6.29
N TYR A 156 -16.32 15.24 -6.03
CA TYR A 156 -16.05 15.80 -4.71
C TYR A 156 -16.79 17.10 -4.39
N LEU A 157 -17.78 17.52 -5.19
CA LEU A 157 -18.64 18.67 -4.85
C LEU A 157 -19.36 18.46 -3.53
N ASN A 158 -20.11 17.37 -3.42
CA ASN A 158 -20.82 17.01 -2.19
C ASN A 158 -21.04 15.48 -2.07
N PRO A 159 -21.37 14.95 -0.87
CA PRO A 159 -21.55 13.52 -0.64
C PRO A 159 -22.67 12.87 -1.49
N SER A 160 -23.75 13.62 -1.76
CA SER A 160 -24.89 13.08 -2.53
C SER A 160 -24.54 12.89 -3.99
N THR A 161 -23.87 13.88 -4.60
CA THR A 161 -23.35 13.78 -5.98
C THR A 161 -22.37 12.61 -6.09
N ALA A 162 -21.43 12.48 -5.14
CA ALA A 162 -20.48 11.38 -5.11
C ALA A 162 -21.19 10.03 -5.02
N ARG A 163 -22.20 9.90 -4.16
CA ARG A 163 -22.96 8.67 -3.99
C ARG A 163 -23.73 8.28 -5.25
N LEU A 164 -24.33 9.26 -5.92
CA LEU A 164 -25.04 9.04 -7.19
C LEU A 164 -24.06 8.53 -8.26
N ILE A 165 -22.94 9.20 -8.46
CA ILE A 165 -21.91 8.82 -9.44
C ILE A 165 -21.33 7.43 -9.11
N TYR A 166 -21.05 7.14 -7.84
CA TYR A 166 -20.55 5.84 -7.40
C TYR A 166 -21.55 4.72 -7.72
N ASN A 167 -22.83 4.92 -7.40
CA ASN A 167 -23.87 3.91 -7.63
C ASN A 167 -24.11 3.66 -9.12
N THR A 168 -24.16 4.72 -9.93
CA THR A 168 -24.33 4.60 -11.40
C THR A 168 -23.13 3.88 -12.03
N ARG A 169 -21.91 4.22 -11.62
CA ARG A 169 -20.70 3.53 -12.07
C ARG A 169 -20.70 2.05 -11.69
N LYS A 170 -21.05 1.71 -10.44
CA LYS A 170 -21.11 0.33 -9.98
C LYS A 170 -22.14 -0.48 -10.76
N MET A 171 -23.29 0.11 -11.07
CA MET A 171 -24.32 -0.52 -11.87
C MET A 171 -23.87 -0.74 -13.32
N SER A 172 -23.27 0.26 -13.95
CA SER A 172 -22.74 0.15 -15.32
C SER A 172 -21.61 -0.88 -15.41
N GLN A 173 -20.71 -0.93 -14.43
CA GLN A 173 -19.67 -1.96 -14.38
C GLN A 173 -20.24 -3.36 -14.24
N LYS A 174 -21.25 -3.56 -13.37
CA LYS A 174 -21.92 -4.86 -13.22
C LYS A 174 -22.56 -5.32 -14.52
N LEU A 175 -23.24 -4.43 -15.24
CA LEU A 175 -23.82 -4.72 -16.56
C LEU A 175 -22.75 -5.04 -17.61
N PHE A 176 -21.68 -4.25 -17.65
CA PHE A 176 -20.58 -4.46 -18.59
C PHE A 176 -19.90 -5.81 -18.38
N TYR A 177 -19.53 -6.14 -17.13
CA TYR A 177 -18.83 -7.39 -16.81
C TYR A 177 -19.73 -8.63 -16.84
N SER A 178 -21.07 -8.47 -16.84
CA SER A 178 -21.99 -9.59 -17.12
C SER A 178 -21.92 -10.05 -18.57
N VAL A 179 -21.49 -9.16 -19.48
CA VAL A 179 -21.39 -9.42 -20.92
C VAL A 179 -19.95 -9.66 -21.37
N PHE A 180 -18.99 -8.93 -20.78
CA PHE A 180 -17.57 -8.99 -21.17
C PHE A 180 -16.72 -9.48 -19.99
N LYS A 181 -15.90 -10.51 -20.21
CA LYS A 181 -14.92 -10.92 -19.21
C LYS A 181 -13.91 -9.78 -18.96
N LYS A 182 -13.58 -9.54 -17.68
CA LYS A 182 -12.53 -8.60 -17.31
C LYS A 182 -11.20 -9.07 -17.88
N SER A 183 -10.50 -8.23 -18.61
CA SER A 183 -9.18 -8.58 -19.14
C SER A 183 -8.20 -8.73 -17.98
N ILE A 184 -7.36 -9.76 -18.05
CA ILE A 184 -6.24 -9.93 -17.10
C ILE A 184 -5.22 -8.85 -17.42
N PRO A 185 -4.81 -8.01 -16.45
CA PRO A 185 -3.77 -7.01 -16.67
C PRO A 185 -2.46 -7.68 -17.08
N LYS A 186 -1.81 -7.13 -18.11
CA LYS A 186 -0.50 -7.61 -18.57
C LYS A 186 0.62 -6.99 -17.73
N PRO A 187 1.72 -7.73 -17.51
CA PRO A 187 2.93 -7.17 -16.90
C PRO A 187 3.44 -5.95 -17.68
N GLY A 188 4.03 -5.00 -16.99
CA GLY A 188 4.64 -3.83 -17.64
C GLY A 188 4.49 -2.54 -16.85
N LYS A 189 4.86 -1.44 -17.49
CA LYS A 189 4.76 -0.10 -16.88
C LYS A 189 3.31 0.31 -16.65
N ILE A 190 3.06 0.86 -15.47
CA ILE A 190 1.77 1.40 -15.06
C ILE A 190 1.97 2.80 -14.49
N TYR A 191 0.87 3.53 -14.31
CA TYR A 191 0.94 4.84 -13.69
C TYR A 191 0.92 4.76 -12.16
N ALA A 192 -0.07 4.11 -11.56
CA ALA A 192 -0.21 4.06 -10.10
C ALA A 192 -0.42 2.63 -9.58
N PRO A 193 0.32 2.22 -8.52
CA PRO A 193 0.10 0.97 -7.81
C PRO A 193 -1.09 1.09 -6.87
N GLN A 194 -1.64 -0.01 -6.40
CA GLN A 194 -2.64 -0.04 -5.33
C GLN A 194 -1.94 0.12 -3.98
N GLY A 195 -2.47 1.03 -3.14
CA GLY A 195 -1.80 1.52 -1.93
C GLY A 195 -1.60 0.50 -0.82
N SER A 196 -2.42 -0.55 -0.75
CA SER A 196 -2.31 -1.55 0.33
C SER A 196 -1.02 -2.36 0.32
N PHE A 197 -0.29 -2.39 -0.82
CA PHE A 197 0.99 -3.09 -0.93
C PHE A 197 1.84 -2.50 -2.06
N ILE A 198 2.91 -1.81 -1.71
CA ILE A 198 3.84 -1.20 -2.66
C ILE A 198 5.27 -1.62 -2.30
N ILE A 199 6.04 -2.02 -3.31
CA ILE A 199 7.47 -2.35 -3.15
C ILE A 199 8.30 -1.24 -3.77
N PHE A 200 9.18 -0.66 -2.99
CA PHE A 200 10.15 0.35 -3.41
C PHE A 200 11.54 -0.26 -3.45
N SER A 201 12.33 0.05 -4.47
CA SER A 201 13.76 -0.22 -4.43
C SER A 201 14.48 0.88 -3.63
N ASN A 202 15.68 0.59 -3.16
CA ASN A 202 16.57 1.62 -2.61
C ASN A 202 16.84 2.74 -3.62
N ASN A 203 16.90 2.40 -4.93
CA ASN A 203 17.11 3.37 -6.00
C ASN A 203 15.96 4.37 -6.15
N TYR A 204 14.72 4.00 -5.77
CA TYR A 204 13.62 4.96 -5.69
C TYR A 204 14.00 6.15 -4.80
N PHE A 205 14.47 5.88 -3.59
CA PHE A 205 14.84 6.92 -2.61
C PHE A 205 16.14 7.64 -2.99
N LEU A 206 17.16 6.92 -3.47
CA LEU A 206 18.43 7.50 -3.92
C LEU A 206 18.26 8.50 -5.07
N ARG A 207 17.23 8.34 -5.88
CA ARG A 207 16.92 9.18 -7.04
C ARG A 207 15.86 10.23 -6.75
N GLY A 208 15.59 10.53 -5.48
CA GLY A 208 14.71 11.62 -5.06
C GLY A 208 13.26 11.21 -4.78
N GLY A 209 12.94 9.92 -4.83
CA GLY A 209 11.65 9.41 -4.34
C GLY A 209 11.53 9.54 -2.83
N TYR A 210 10.33 9.73 -2.35
CA TYR A 210 10.02 9.83 -0.93
C TYR A 210 8.58 9.37 -0.65
N ILE A 211 8.23 9.25 0.63
CA ILE A 211 6.87 8.96 1.08
C ILE A 211 6.21 10.27 1.49
N ASP A 212 5.22 10.72 0.72
CA ASP A 212 4.43 11.91 1.04
C ASP A 212 3.30 11.57 2.01
N ASN A 213 3.40 12.05 3.24
CA ASN A 213 2.43 11.81 4.31
C ASN A 213 1.60 13.05 4.69
N ASN A 214 1.43 14.01 3.78
CA ASN A 214 0.63 15.21 4.01
C ASN A 214 -0.89 15.00 3.85
N PHE A 215 -1.33 13.76 3.75
CA PHE A 215 -2.72 13.32 3.79
C PHE A 215 -2.87 12.15 4.76
N LYS A 216 -4.09 11.88 5.21
CA LYS A 216 -4.32 10.82 6.19
C LYS A 216 -4.46 9.45 5.54
N ILE A 217 -5.34 9.31 4.53
CA ILE A 217 -5.63 8.09 3.77
C ILE A 217 -6.07 8.46 2.34
N PHE A 218 -5.99 7.51 1.40
CA PHE A 218 -6.46 7.63 0.01
C PHE A 218 -5.65 8.57 -0.89
N GLY A 219 -4.38 8.70 -0.63
CA GLY A 219 -3.49 9.52 -1.45
C GLY A 219 -2.20 8.82 -1.85
N GLU A 220 -1.93 7.68 -1.27
CA GLU A 220 -0.70 6.89 -1.42
C GLU A 220 -0.43 6.47 -2.87
N GLU A 221 -1.47 6.10 -3.61
CA GLU A 221 -1.34 5.66 -5.00
C GLU A 221 -0.89 6.80 -5.92
N ILE A 222 -1.60 7.93 -5.83
CA ILE A 222 -1.35 9.08 -6.71
C ILE A 222 -0.08 9.82 -6.31
N SER A 223 0.18 10.01 -5.01
CA SER A 223 1.42 10.65 -4.56
C SER A 223 2.65 9.84 -4.97
N THR A 224 2.61 8.51 -4.81
CA THR A 224 3.68 7.63 -5.28
C THR A 224 3.88 7.74 -6.80
N ALA A 225 2.80 7.76 -7.56
CA ALA A 225 2.84 7.87 -9.02
C ALA A 225 3.45 9.20 -9.48
N GLU A 226 3.01 10.32 -8.93
CA GLU A 226 3.49 11.64 -9.31
C GLU A 226 4.92 11.91 -8.86
N ILE A 227 5.31 11.44 -7.66
CA ILE A 227 6.70 11.51 -7.20
C ILE A 227 7.60 10.68 -8.12
N ALA A 228 7.18 9.48 -8.51
CA ALA A 228 7.92 8.65 -9.44
C ALA A 228 8.08 9.36 -10.80
N LEU A 229 6.98 9.90 -11.35
CA LEU A 229 6.98 10.59 -12.62
C LEU A 229 7.91 11.81 -12.62
N ASN A 230 7.83 12.66 -11.58
CA ASN A 230 8.64 13.87 -11.44
C ASN A 230 10.14 13.60 -11.29
N ASN A 231 10.50 12.39 -10.84
CA ASN A 231 11.90 11.95 -10.69
C ASN A 231 12.36 11.01 -11.81
N ASN A 232 11.59 10.86 -12.89
CA ASN A 232 11.86 9.91 -14.00
C ASN A 232 12.06 8.47 -13.52
N LEU A 233 11.25 8.05 -12.53
CA LEU A 233 11.21 6.70 -11.99
C LEU A 233 10.02 5.93 -12.56
N GLU A 234 10.17 4.63 -12.69
CA GLU A 234 9.16 3.80 -13.32
C GLU A 234 8.45 2.93 -12.29
N ILE A 235 7.15 2.74 -12.48
CA ILE A 235 6.31 1.82 -11.72
C ILE A 235 5.96 0.65 -12.62
N HIS A 236 6.25 -0.57 -12.16
CA HIS A 236 6.00 -1.78 -12.93
C HIS A 236 4.99 -2.69 -12.23
N PHE A 237 3.99 -3.14 -12.96
CA PHE A 237 3.13 -4.23 -12.54
C PHE A 237 3.80 -5.56 -12.84
N LEU A 238 4.10 -6.34 -11.79
CA LEU A 238 4.76 -7.65 -11.87
C LEU A 238 3.86 -8.71 -11.21
N PRO A 239 2.92 -9.33 -11.96
CA PRO A 239 1.95 -10.27 -11.42
C PRO A 239 2.56 -11.60 -10.95
N GLU A 240 3.81 -11.88 -11.28
CA GLU A 240 4.57 -13.03 -10.75
C GLU A 240 4.90 -12.92 -9.26
N LEU A 241 4.83 -11.73 -8.69
CA LEU A 241 4.79 -11.49 -7.26
C LEU A 241 3.32 -11.35 -6.85
N ALA A 242 2.84 -12.19 -5.94
CA ALA A 242 1.44 -12.22 -5.57
C ALA A 242 1.22 -12.27 -4.05
N VAL A 243 0.25 -11.49 -3.60
CA VAL A 243 -0.24 -11.48 -2.21
C VAL A 243 -1.77 -11.48 -2.19
N SER A 244 -2.36 -11.82 -1.05
CA SER A 244 -3.80 -11.74 -0.83
C SER A 244 -4.14 -10.59 0.11
N HIS A 245 -5.21 -9.86 -0.15
CA HIS A 245 -5.73 -8.79 0.70
C HIS A 245 -7.05 -9.21 1.33
N VAL A 246 -7.07 -9.38 2.64
CA VAL A 246 -8.25 -9.87 3.37
C VAL A 246 -9.33 -8.79 3.50
N GLU A 247 -8.95 -7.52 3.35
CA GLU A 247 -9.85 -6.37 3.39
C GLU A 247 -10.68 -6.30 4.67
N HIS A 248 -10.03 -6.38 5.83
CA HIS A 248 -10.68 -6.14 7.10
C HIS A 248 -11.12 -4.67 7.17
N SER A 249 -12.43 -4.43 7.07
CA SER A 249 -12.98 -3.08 7.20
C SER A 249 -12.85 -2.62 8.66
N SER A 250 -11.81 -1.87 8.98
CA SER A 250 -11.67 -1.16 10.26
C SER A 250 -12.60 0.08 10.36
N MET A 251 -13.35 0.38 9.31
CA MET A 251 -14.24 1.52 9.21
C MET A 251 -15.69 1.10 9.51
N GLY A 252 -16.21 1.45 10.68
CA GLY A 252 -17.54 1.08 11.20
C GLY A 252 -18.75 1.52 10.34
N THR A 253 -19.94 1.61 10.95
CA THR A 253 -21.24 1.84 10.29
C THR A 253 -21.37 3.12 9.46
N ASN A 254 -20.52 4.13 9.68
CA ASN A 254 -20.51 5.41 8.93
C ASN A 254 -19.47 5.42 7.79
N TYR A 255 -19.18 4.27 7.21
CA TYR A 255 -18.15 4.09 6.18
C TYR A 255 -18.21 5.13 5.05
N TRP A 256 -19.39 5.42 4.47
CA TRP A 256 -19.52 6.34 3.33
C TRP A 256 -19.10 7.77 3.66
N SER A 257 -19.57 8.33 4.78
CA SER A 257 -19.26 9.71 5.17
C SER A 257 -17.78 9.87 5.52
N TYR A 258 -17.23 8.89 6.23
CA TYR A 258 -15.82 8.84 6.55
C TYR A 258 -14.96 8.74 5.28
N TRP A 259 -15.28 7.78 4.42
CA TRP A 259 -14.60 7.59 3.14
C TRP A 259 -14.63 8.85 2.27
N PHE A 260 -15.80 9.47 2.09
CA PHE A 260 -15.96 10.69 1.29
C PHE A 260 -15.15 11.85 1.85
N TYR A 261 -15.20 12.06 3.16
CA TYR A 261 -14.48 13.15 3.80
C TYR A 261 -12.97 13.04 3.56
N PHE A 262 -12.37 11.91 3.90
CA PHE A 262 -10.92 11.74 3.79
C PHE A 262 -10.43 11.66 2.34
N SER A 263 -11.17 11.01 1.46
CA SER A 263 -10.82 10.97 0.04
C SER A 263 -10.93 12.36 -0.62
N LYS A 264 -11.89 13.19 -0.20
CA LYS A 264 -12.00 14.59 -0.64
C LYS A 264 -10.83 15.43 -0.16
N GLU A 265 -10.43 15.30 1.12
CA GLU A 265 -9.27 16.03 1.65
C GLU A 265 -7.97 15.60 0.96
N ALA A 266 -7.76 14.30 0.78
CA ALA A 266 -6.63 13.79 0.00
C ALA A 266 -6.64 14.33 -1.43
N TYR A 267 -7.79 14.29 -2.12
CA TYR A 267 -7.90 14.83 -3.47
C TYR A 267 -7.60 16.33 -3.55
N LYS A 268 -8.07 17.13 -2.59
CA LYS A 268 -7.73 18.57 -2.54
C LYS A 268 -6.22 18.79 -2.43
N TYR A 269 -5.57 18.04 -1.57
CA TYR A 269 -4.12 18.09 -1.41
C TYR A 269 -3.41 17.68 -2.71
N LEU A 270 -3.74 16.52 -3.24
CA LEU A 270 -3.15 15.98 -4.47
C LEU A 270 -3.34 16.90 -5.67
N LYS A 271 -4.55 17.49 -5.80
CA LYS A 271 -4.86 18.45 -6.87
C LYS A 271 -3.99 19.71 -6.80
N LYS A 272 -3.71 20.18 -5.58
CA LYS A 272 -2.88 21.38 -5.37
C LYS A 272 -1.40 21.10 -5.60
N THR A 273 -0.94 19.88 -5.24
CA THR A 273 0.49 19.55 -5.19
C THR A 273 0.97 18.89 -6.48
N TYR A 274 0.16 18.06 -7.11
CA TYR A 274 0.60 17.15 -8.18
C TYR A 274 -0.24 17.26 -9.47
N LEU A 275 -1.54 17.54 -9.39
CA LEU A 275 -2.47 17.46 -10.51
C LEU A 275 -2.82 18.84 -11.10
#